data_7b5ecfa019a8108070b8b89447d563f0
#
_entry.id   7b5ecfa019a8108070b8b89447d563f0
#
_cell.length_a   1.000
_cell.length_b   1.000
_cell.length_c   1.000
_cell.angle_alpha   90.00
_cell.angle_beta   90.00
_cell.angle_gamma   90.00
#
_symmetry.space_group_name_H-M   'P 1'
#
loop_
_entity.id
_entity.type
_entity.pdbx_description
1 polymer ?
#
loop_
_entity_poly.entity_id
_entity_poly.type
_entity_poly.pdbx_seq_one_letter_code
_entity_poly.pdbx_strand_id
1 'polypeptide(L)'
;MIRTLRTLFCAALVAATPLAAQQVAVAAPSAATAAFPDSPAGRAAAALLETVRGGDSIAIRAFIAERMTGRIATEPWDRQLGLFRRMRNDFGGGRVVSATPTSDGIRVVIVAPDGRFTLNLGVEPQPPHRISAFGVQAVPGGDEGEASAPRPATPAAGAQEPVRLPDTPAGRAAAALLETMRGGDSIAIRRFVAERMDAGFQSRPWDRQLGLFRRMRDDFGDGRIVGVLPSANGIRVVLVSPRGRFSMNLGVEQAPPHRINDFSVEVNPDGGDGGGASPGATSITAADQRAVIDSIGRMLERVYPSADTGRMIADRLRGRERSGAYASIATAGAFATAVTEDMRTINGDRHLNLSAGGRRVRRGPPGDEEARAANYGMESRVMEGGIGYLRLDGLSGAPQAPARLGELLRDMGDIRAMIIDLRGAPGGSAGMANAVISHFTAPNLPSLRVVNRYEGTEEVRNTLAQVPGPRRLDIPLYVLVDRGSGSAAEDVPFVLQNFGRATIVGETTAGAGRNNTIVPVGAGLSASISITRVSDARTGREWERIGVKPDIEAPSEQALEAALRAIRERGR
;
A
#
# COMPACT_ATOMS: atom_id res chain seq x y z
N MET A 1 75.13 22.01 -2.93
CA MET A 1 76.20 22.10 -3.89
C MET A 1 75.61 22.08 -5.28
N ILE A 2 75.74 23.21 -5.95
CA ILE A 2 76.10 23.51 -7.33
C ILE A 2 75.02 23.17 -8.38
N ARG A 3 74.34 24.22 -8.84
CA ARG A 3 74.51 25.10 -10.05
C ARG A 3 73.79 24.55 -11.30
N THR A 4 72.69 25.22 -11.70
CA THR A 4 72.52 26.08 -12.91
C THR A 4 73.04 25.57 -14.25
N LEU A 5 72.19 25.52 -15.28
CA LEU A 5 72.40 26.29 -16.51
C LEU A 5 71.12 26.49 -17.33
N ARG A 6 70.88 27.72 -17.71
CA ARG A 6 69.93 28.22 -18.71
C ARG A 6 70.47 27.92 -20.11
N THR A 7 69.61 27.68 -21.10
CA THR A 7 69.86 28.15 -22.47
C THR A 7 68.52 28.54 -23.15
N LEU A 8 68.47 29.78 -23.54
CA LEU A 8 67.49 30.37 -24.49
C LEU A 8 67.79 29.84 -25.89
N PHE A 9 66.71 29.63 -26.69
CA PHE A 9 66.79 29.89 -28.15
C PHE A 9 65.46 30.48 -28.61
N CYS A 10 65.55 31.66 -29.23
CA CYS A 10 64.51 32.39 -29.96
C CYS A 10 64.34 31.87 -31.40
N ALA A 11 63.20 32.09 -31.95
CA ALA A 11 62.73 32.42 -33.32
C ALA A 11 61.90 31.29 -33.93
N ALA A 12 60.77 31.52 -34.55
CA ALA A 12 60.27 32.51 -35.44
C ALA A 12 58.75 32.34 -35.61
N LEU A 13 58.09 33.46 -35.80
CA LEU A 13 56.70 33.67 -36.14
C LEU A 13 56.35 33.04 -37.49
N VAL A 14 55.30 32.20 -37.56
CA VAL A 14 54.44 32.06 -38.75
C VAL A 14 53.01 32.09 -38.25
N ALA A 15 52.33 33.19 -38.62
CA ALA A 15 50.92 33.38 -38.37
C ALA A 15 50.09 32.48 -39.29
N ALA A 16 49.35 31.56 -38.69
CA ALA A 16 48.22 30.90 -39.33
C ALA A 16 46.98 31.20 -38.50
N THR A 17 46.09 32.02 -39.02
CA THR A 17 44.76 32.27 -38.50
C THR A 17 43.91 31.00 -38.57
N PRO A 18 43.36 30.49 -37.43
CA PRO A 18 42.32 29.50 -37.54
C PRO A 18 40.96 30.20 -37.76
N LEU A 19 40.29 29.74 -38.80
CA LEU A 19 38.88 30.02 -39.07
C LEU A 19 38.05 29.69 -37.82
N ALA A 20 37.48 30.69 -37.18
CA ALA A 20 36.55 30.50 -36.09
C ALA A 20 35.28 29.82 -36.65
N ALA A 21 35.12 28.53 -36.35
CA ALA A 21 33.84 27.86 -36.43
C ALA A 21 32.99 28.44 -35.30
N GLN A 22 32.08 29.34 -35.63
CA GLN A 22 30.97 29.74 -34.77
C GLN A 22 30.12 28.50 -34.51
N GLN A 23 30.32 27.83 -33.40
CA GLN A 23 29.30 27.00 -32.82
C GLN A 23 28.18 27.92 -32.34
N VAL A 24 27.12 27.98 -33.15
CA VAL A 24 25.83 28.48 -32.70
C VAL A 24 25.37 27.52 -31.61
N ALA A 25 25.53 27.94 -30.36
CA ALA A 25 24.88 27.30 -29.24
C ALA A 25 23.36 27.49 -29.46
N VAL A 26 22.71 26.44 -29.92
CA VAL A 26 21.26 26.35 -29.88
C VAL A 26 20.91 26.26 -28.40
N ALA A 27 20.51 27.38 -27.83
CA ALA A 27 19.91 27.41 -26.50
C ALA A 27 18.67 26.52 -26.53
N ALA A 28 18.71 25.43 -25.79
CA ALA A 28 17.51 24.62 -25.54
C ALA A 28 16.41 25.54 -25.00
N PRO A 29 15.18 25.45 -25.49
CA PRO A 29 14.09 26.29 -25.01
C PRO A 29 13.91 26.01 -23.50
N SER A 30 14.13 27.05 -22.70
CA SER A 30 13.76 27.06 -21.29
C SER A 30 12.24 26.85 -21.21
N ALA A 31 11.83 25.62 -20.92
CA ALA A 31 10.42 25.32 -20.75
C ALA A 31 9.88 26.12 -19.56
N ALA A 32 9.03 27.11 -19.84
CA ALA A 32 8.48 28.03 -18.84
C ALA A 32 7.72 27.25 -17.75
N THR A 33 7.94 27.62 -16.49
CA THR A 33 7.14 27.14 -15.37
C THR A 33 5.71 27.62 -15.54
N ALA A 34 4.72 26.72 -15.48
CA ALA A 34 3.31 27.09 -15.59
C ALA A 34 2.91 27.99 -14.39
N ALA A 35 2.24 29.10 -14.70
CA ALA A 35 1.70 30.00 -13.67
C ALA A 35 0.43 29.37 -13.04
N PHE A 36 0.23 29.63 -11.76
CA PHE A 36 -1.03 29.29 -11.09
C PHE A 36 -2.14 30.24 -11.52
N PRO A 37 -3.37 29.74 -11.76
CA PRO A 37 -4.50 30.61 -12.04
C PRO A 37 -4.80 31.54 -10.85
N ASP A 38 -5.24 32.76 -11.13
CA ASP A 38 -5.67 33.69 -10.09
C ASP A 38 -7.07 33.33 -9.57
N SER A 39 -7.10 32.27 -8.79
CA SER A 39 -8.29 31.74 -8.13
C SER A 39 -7.95 31.34 -6.70
N PRO A 40 -8.93 31.20 -5.79
CA PRO A 40 -8.68 30.70 -4.43
C PRO A 40 -7.89 29.40 -4.40
N ALA A 41 -8.24 28.45 -5.26
CA ALA A 41 -7.55 27.17 -5.39
C ALA A 41 -6.12 27.31 -5.94
N GLY A 42 -5.89 28.21 -6.92
CA GLY A 42 -4.55 28.48 -7.45
C GLY A 42 -3.65 29.12 -6.39
N ARG A 43 -4.17 30.08 -5.62
CA ARG A 43 -3.43 30.69 -4.51
C ARG A 43 -3.13 29.69 -3.38
N ALA A 44 -4.07 28.78 -3.06
CA ALA A 44 -3.86 27.73 -2.08
C ALA A 44 -2.77 26.73 -2.53
N ALA A 45 -2.78 26.35 -3.80
CA ALA A 45 -1.76 25.46 -4.37
C ALA A 45 -0.37 26.11 -4.40
N ALA A 46 -0.27 27.37 -4.75
CA ALA A 46 0.99 28.12 -4.74
C ALA A 46 1.56 28.20 -3.31
N ALA A 47 0.74 28.57 -2.32
CA ALA A 47 1.15 28.66 -0.91
C ALA A 47 1.55 27.28 -0.34
N LEU A 48 0.86 26.20 -0.71
CA LEU A 48 1.25 24.85 -0.31
C LEU A 48 2.63 24.49 -0.87
N LEU A 49 2.87 24.71 -2.17
CA LEU A 49 4.16 24.39 -2.77
C LEU A 49 5.31 25.25 -2.24
N GLU A 50 5.06 26.50 -1.92
CA GLU A 50 6.03 27.38 -1.27
C GLU A 50 6.40 26.82 0.12
N THR A 51 5.42 26.45 0.93
CA THR A 51 5.63 25.83 2.25
C THR A 51 6.35 24.49 2.14
N VAL A 52 6.00 23.67 1.15
CA VAL A 52 6.69 22.41 0.88
C VAL A 52 8.16 22.64 0.53
N ARG A 53 8.48 23.65 -0.27
CA ARG A 53 9.85 23.93 -0.73
C ARG A 53 10.75 24.50 0.34
N GLY A 54 10.29 25.51 1.05
CA GLY A 54 11.13 26.31 1.94
C GLY A 54 10.69 26.37 3.41
N GLY A 55 9.46 25.92 3.74
CA GLY A 55 8.94 26.06 5.10
C GLY A 55 9.69 25.21 6.13
N ASP A 56 10.11 25.81 7.21
CA ASP A 56 10.56 25.08 8.40
C ASP A 56 9.37 24.49 9.18
N SER A 57 9.64 23.86 10.31
CA SER A 57 8.59 23.24 11.14
C SER A 57 7.57 24.26 11.69
N ILE A 58 7.98 25.51 11.90
CA ILE A 58 7.11 26.59 12.38
C ILE A 58 6.19 27.05 11.24
N ALA A 59 6.75 27.30 10.06
CA ALA A 59 6.00 27.69 8.88
C ALA A 59 4.99 26.61 8.45
N ILE A 60 5.37 25.34 8.50
CA ILE A 60 4.48 24.20 8.20
C ILE A 60 3.32 24.17 9.20
N ARG A 61 3.58 24.35 10.50
CA ARG A 61 2.55 24.36 11.53
C ARG A 61 1.57 25.52 11.34
N ALA A 62 2.07 26.71 11.05
CA ALA A 62 1.26 27.89 10.76
C ALA A 62 0.39 27.66 9.50
N PHE A 63 0.99 27.16 8.42
CA PHE A 63 0.28 26.85 7.19
C PHE A 63 -0.88 25.86 7.42
N ILE A 64 -0.64 24.78 8.16
CA ILE A 64 -1.68 23.79 8.46
C ILE A 64 -2.82 24.43 9.27
N ALA A 65 -2.49 25.18 10.32
CA ALA A 65 -3.49 25.82 11.19
C ALA A 65 -4.35 26.85 10.45
N GLU A 66 -3.75 27.63 9.53
CA GLU A 66 -4.41 28.72 8.83
C GLU A 66 -5.10 28.27 7.54
N ARG A 67 -4.50 27.32 6.81
CA ARG A 67 -4.84 27.00 5.42
C ARG A 67 -5.39 25.60 5.19
N MET A 68 -5.40 24.71 6.20
CA MET A 68 -5.91 23.34 6.04
C MET A 68 -7.09 23.06 6.96
N THR A 69 -7.94 22.13 6.53
CA THR A 69 -9.09 21.65 7.30
C THR A 69 -9.22 20.14 7.15
N GLY A 70 -10.18 19.53 7.84
CA GLY A 70 -10.45 18.11 7.77
C GLY A 70 -9.36 17.25 8.40
N ARG A 71 -9.17 16.04 7.87
CA ARG A 71 -8.32 15.01 8.47
C ARG A 71 -6.87 15.47 8.71
N ILE A 72 -6.28 16.20 7.76
CA ILE A 72 -4.87 16.61 7.87
C ILE A 72 -4.66 17.59 9.01
N ALA A 73 -5.58 18.55 9.20
CA ALA A 73 -5.50 19.51 10.28
C ALA A 73 -5.61 18.87 11.67
N THR A 74 -6.21 17.67 11.76
CA THR A 74 -6.44 16.94 13.03
C THR A 74 -5.44 15.79 13.26
N GLU A 75 -4.59 15.46 12.28
CA GLU A 75 -3.55 14.45 12.47
C GLU A 75 -2.49 14.89 13.50
N PRO A 76 -1.84 13.96 14.22
CA PRO A 76 -0.72 14.27 15.10
C PRO A 76 0.40 15.03 14.38
N TRP A 77 1.03 15.96 15.09
CA TRP A 77 2.06 16.85 14.53
C TRP A 77 3.16 16.13 13.76
N ASP A 78 3.65 15.01 14.30
CA ASP A 78 4.74 14.25 13.67
C ASP A 78 4.32 13.69 12.32
N ARG A 79 3.06 13.28 12.16
CA ARG A 79 2.50 12.83 10.88
C ARG A 79 2.34 13.98 9.90
N GLN A 80 1.89 15.14 10.37
CA GLN A 80 1.78 16.34 9.55
C GLN A 80 3.17 16.76 9.04
N LEU A 81 4.15 16.86 9.93
CA LEU A 81 5.53 17.21 9.57
C LEU A 81 6.17 16.18 8.63
N GLY A 82 5.96 14.88 8.91
CA GLY A 82 6.42 13.79 8.05
C GLY A 82 5.85 13.87 6.62
N LEU A 83 4.58 14.24 6.49
CA LEU A 83 3.93 14.45 5.20
C LEU A 83 4.59 15.58 4.40
N PHE A 84 4.82 16.76 5.01
CA PHE A 84 5.45 17.89 4.34
C PHE A 84 6.92 17.60 3.97
N ARG A 85 7.64 16.86 4.81
CA ARG A 85 9.01 16.41 4.50
C ARG A 85 9.02 15.44 3.30
N ARG A 86 8.09 14.49 3.22
CA ARG A 86 7.94 13.61 2.05
C ARG A 86 7.67 14.42 0.80
N MET A 87 6.68 15.30 0.79
CA MET A 87 6.37 16.14 -0.36
C MET A 87 7.58 16.97 -0.82
N ARG A 88 8.36 17.51 0.14
CA ARG A 88 9.60 18.23 -0.18
C ARG A 88 10.63 17.35 -0.87
N ASN A 89 10.83 16.16 -0.35
CA ASN A 89 11.78 15.20 -0.92
C ASN A 89 11.31 14.69 -2.28
N ASP A 90 10.01 14.44 -2.44
CA ASP A 90 9.45 13.87 -3.68
C ASP A 90 9.42 14.88 -4.82
N PHE A 91 8.96 16.09 -4.58
CA PHE A 91 8.77 17.07 -5.64
C PHE A 91 9.03 18.54 -5.25
N GLY A 92 9.58 18.81 -4.07
CA GLY A 92 9.85 20.18 -3.62
C GLY A 92 10.76 20.95 -4.58
N GLY A 93 11.76 20.31 -5.15
CA GLY A 93 12.63 20.88 -6.19
C GLY A 93 12.05 20.83 -7.62
N GLY A 94 10.86 20.25 -7.78
CA GLY A 94 10.25 20.05 -9.09
C GLY A 94 9.68 21.33 -9.72
N ARG A 95 9.53 21.28 -11.05
CA ARG A 95 8.95 22.34 -11.86
C ARG A 95 7.47 22.09 -12.10
N VAL A 96 6.62 23.09 -11.89
CA VAL A 96 5.19 23.03 -12.24
C VAL A 96 5.05 23.11 -13.76
N VAL A 97 4.43 22.11 -14.36
CA VAL A 97 4.22 22.04 -15.81
C VAL A 97 2.77 22.29 -16.22
N SER A 98 1.82 22.09 -15.31
CA SER A 98 0.44 22.54 -15.50
C SER A 98 -0.25 22.77 -14.17
N ALA A 99 -1.21 23.71 -14.15
CA ALA A 99 -2.08 24.01 -13.02
C ALA A 99 -3.49 24.27 -13.56
N THR A 100 -4.37 23.26 -13.48
CA THR A 100 -5.69 23.26 -14.13
C THR A 100 -6.79 23.26 -13.06
N PRO A 101 -7.72 24.24 -13.08
CA PRO A 101 -8.87 24.24 -12.19
C PRO A 101 -9.71 22.97 -12.37
N THR A 102 -10.31 22.49 -11.26
CA THR A 102 -11.29 21.40 -11.22
C THR A 102 -12.60 21.94 -10.61
N SER A 103 -13.64 21.13 -10.60
CA SER A 103 -14.96 21.52 -10.05
C SER A 103 -14.92 21.93 -8.58
N ASP A 104 -13.98 21.37 -7.82
CA ASP A 104 -13.85 21.50 -6.37
C ASP A 104 -12.48 22.02 -5.91
N GLY A 105 -11.63 22.44 -6.87
CA GLY A 105 -10.30 22.90 -6.52
C GLY A 105 -9.35 23.07 -7.69
N ILE A 106 -8.17 22.42 -7.63
CA ILE A 106 -7.13 22.53 -8.67
C ILE A 106 -6.30 21.25 -8.78
N ARG A 107 -5.91 20.91 -9.99
CA ARG A 107 -4.91 19.87 -10.31
C ARG A 107 -3.61 20.53 -10.74
N VAL A 108 -2.52 20.18 -10.08
CA VAL A 108 -1.17 20.67 -10.37
C VAL A 108 -0.29 19.51 -10.79
N VAL A 109 0.40 19.63 -11.91
CA VAL A 109 1.37 18.64 -12.38
C VAL A 109 2.77 19.21 -12.19
N ILE A 110 3.62 18.45 -11.52
CA ILE A 110 4.99 18.80 -11.16
C ILE A 110 5.92 17.76 -11.75
N VAL A 111 6.96 18.19 -12.44
CA VAL A 111 8.06 17.34 -12.91
C VAL A 111 9.26 17.58 -12.00
N ALA A 112 9.72 16.53 -11.36
CA ALA A 112 10.89 16.50 -10.48
C ALA A 112 11.91 15.47 -10.99
N PRO A 113 13.15 15.46 -10.49
CA PRO A 113 14.16 14.48 -10.89
C PRO A 113 13.70 13.02 -10.71
N ASP A 114 12.84 12.79 -9.72
CA ASP A 114 12.33 11.45 -9.35
C ASP A 114 11.03 11.06 -10.07
N GLY A 115 10.53 11.90 -11.00
CA GLY A 115 9.34 11.58 -11.77
C GLY A 115 8.34 12.73 -11.91
N ARG A 116 7.16 12.37 -12.39
CA ARG A 116 6.04 13.31 -12.58
C ARG A 116 5.02 13.10 -11.46
N PHE A 117 4.61 14.18 -10.81
CA PHE A 117 3.66 14.17 -9.72
C PHE A 117 2.42 14.95 -10.09
N THR A 118 1.26 14.39 -9.78
CA THR A 118 -0.02 15.09 -9.89
C THR A 118 -0.56 15.35 -8.49
N LEU A 119 -0.69 16.63 -8.16
CA LEU A 119 -1.25 17.11 -6.91
C LEU A 119 -2.69 17.56 -7.17
N ASN A 120 -3.67 16.92 -6.53
CA ASN A 120 -5.08 17.33 -6.58
C ASN A 120 -5.43 17.99 -5.25
N LEU A 121 -5.92 19.23 -5.29
CA LEU A 121 -6.34 20.00 -4.12
C LEU A 121 -7.82 20.31 -4.20
N GLY A 122 -8.57 19.92 -3.17
CA GLY A 122 -9.91 20.43 -2.92
C GLY A 122 -9.85 21.66 -2.00
N VAL A 123 -10.60 22.71 -2.32
CA VAL A 123 -10.60 23.98 -1.58
C VAL A 123 -12.04 24.35 -1.23
N GLU A 124 -12.27 24.78 0.00
CA GLU A 124 -13.60 25.24 0.44
C GLU A 124 -14.11 26.38 -0.44
N PRO A 125 -15.40 26.36 -0.85
CA PRO A 125 -15.96 27.38 -1.71
C PRO A 125 -16.11 28.76 -1.02
N GLN A 126 -16.16 28.76 0.32
CA GLN A 126 -16.33 29.99 1.12
C GLN A 126 -15.01 30.43 1.77
N PRO A 127 -14.78 31.74 1.96
CA PRO A 127 -13.63 32.23 2.70
C PRO A 127 -13.53 31.62 4.10
N PRO A 128 -12.34 31.29 4.58
CA PRO A 128 -11.01 31.64 4.05
C PRO A 128 -10.47 30.70 2.96
N HIS A 129 -11.29 29.88 2.29
CA HIS A 129 -10.90 28.98 1.21
C HIS A 129 -9.79 28.00 1.61
N ARG A 130 -9.99 27.28 2.72
CA ARG A 130 -9.02 26.30 3.22
C ARG A 130 -8.95 25.07 2.32
N ILE A 131 -7.80 24.42 2.32
CA ILE A 131 -7.60 23.13 1.66
C ILE A 131 -8.35 22.07 2.47
N SER A 132 -9.42 21.52 1.90
CA SER A 132 -10.29 20.53 2.53
C SER A 132 -9.93 19.09 2.17
N ALA A 133 -9.27 18.90 1.02
CA ALA A 133 -8.78 17.61 0.55
C ALA A 133 -7.51 17.80 -0.25
N PHE A 134 -6.58 16.84 -0.15
CA PHE A 134 -5.49 16.80 -1.09
C PHE A 134 -5.00 15.35 -1.32
N GLY A 135 -4.52 15.09 -2.53
CA GLY A 135 -3.94 13.82 -2.92
C GLY A 135 -2.75 14.05 -3.83
N VAL A 136 -1.70 13.24 -3.65
CA VAL A 136 -0.50 13.24 -4.50
C VAL A 136 -0.43 11.90 -5.19
N GLN A 137 -0.30 11.91 -6.52
CA GLN A 137 -0.08 10.74 -7.35
C GLN A 137 1.27 10.89 -8.07
N ALA A 138 2.16 9.93 -7.89
CA ALA A 138 3.40 9.86 -8.65
C ALA A 138 3.13 9.12 -9.98
N VAL A 139 3.56 9.72 -11.09
CA VAL A 139 3.59 9.07 -12.41
C VAL A 139 5.06 8.78 -12.70
N PRO A 140 5.47 7.52 -12.88
CA PRO A 140 6.86 7.20 -13.23
C PRO A 140 7.29 7.96 -14.47
N GLY A 141 8.51 8.53 -14.46
CA GLY A 141 9.04 9.36 -15.53
C GLY A 141 9.15 8.61 -16.85
N GLY A 142 8.49 9.12 -17.88
CA GLY A 142 8.83 8.87 -19.25
C GLY A 142 9.55 10.10 -19.81
N ASP A 143 10.61 9.89 -20.57
CA ASP A 143 11.44 10.88 -21.22
C ASP A 143 10.64 12.01 -21.87
N GLU A 144 11.16 13.24 -21.78
CA GLU A 144 10.78 14.34 -22.64
C GLU A 144 11.21 14.03 -24.09
N GLY A 145 10.41 13.19 -24.77
CA GLY A 145 10.43 13.05 -26.21
C GLY A 145 9.40 14.00 -26.81
N GLU A 146 9.89 15.06 -27.43
CA GLU A 146 9.28 15.91 -28.43
C GLU A 146 7.75 16.10 -28.36
N ALA A 147 7.36 17.34 -28.13
CA ALA A 147 6.07 17.84 -28.58
C ALA A 147 5.90 17.49 -30.06
N SER A 148 5.34 16.34 -30.35
CA SER A 148 4.84 16.01 -31.67
C SER A 148 3.85 17.08 -32.04
N ALA A 149 4.14 17.78 -33.15
CA ALA A 149 3.19 18.59 -33.87
C ALA A 149 1.84 17.87 -33.97
N PRO A 150 0.72 18.61 -33.96
CA PRO A 150 -0.59 17.98 -34.02
C PRO A 150 -0.64 17.08 -35.25
N ARG A 151 -0.70 15.77 -35.01
CA ARG A 151 -1.08 14.85 -36.09
C ARG A 151 -2.43 15.32 -36.62
N PRO A 152 -2.63 15.34 -37.95
CA PRO A 152 -3.93 15.63 -38.51
C PRO A 152 -4.93 14.72 -37.83
N ALA A 153 -6.02 15.32 -37.37
CA ALA A 153 -7.12 14.65 -36.69
C ALA A 153 -7.45 13.37 -37.47
N THR A 154 -7.18 12.25 -36.87
CA THR A 154 -7.76 10.97 -37.28
C THR A 154 -9.27 11.23 -37.33
N PRO A 155 -9.99 10.88 -38.39
CA PRO A 155 -11.41 11.13 -38.47
C PRO A 155 -12.03 10.55 -37.20
N ALA A 156 -12.91 11.32 -36.57
CA ALA A 156 -13.62 11.01 -35.37
C ALA A 156 -13.99 9.53 -35.38
N ALA A 157 -13.48 8.77 -34.41
CA ALA A 157 -13.83 7.36 -34.25
C ALA A 157 -15.35 7.30 -34.29
N GLY A 158 -15.88 6.71 -35.35
CA GLY A 158 -17.31 6.53 -35.53
C GLY A 158 -17.86 5.97 -34.24
N ALA A 159 -18.99 6.45 -33.79
CA ALA A 159 -19.70 6.05 -32.60
C ALA A 159 -19.64 4.52 -32.50
N GLN A 160 -18.74 4.01 -31.64
CA GLN A 160 -18.68 2.57 -31.38
C GLN A 160 -20.05 2.21 -30.81
N GLU A 161 -20.74 1.28 -31.46
CA GLU A 161 -21.99 0.77 -30.92
C GLU A 161 -21.82 0.43 -29.44
N PRO A 162 -22.79 0.76 -28.60
CA PRO A 162 -22.71 0.47 -27.17
C PRO A 162 -22.48 -1.02 -26.98
N VAL A 163 -21.40 -1.38 -26.27
CA VAL A 163 -21.07 -2.78 -25.95
C VAL A 163 -22.26 -3.38 -25.21
N ARG A 164 -22.93 -4.36 -25.82
CA ARG A 164 -24.11 -5.03 -25.25
C ARG A 164 -23.68 -6.19 -24.35
N LEU A 165 -24.38 -6.34 -23.23
CA LEU A 165 -24.23 -7.51 -22.37
C LEU A 165 -24.84 -8.75 -23.10
N PRO A 166 -24.20 -9.92 -23.06
CA PRO A 166 -24.71 -11.11 -23.72
C PRO A 166 -26.02 -11.61 -23.07
N ASP A 167 -26.88 -12.25 -23.85
CA ASP A 167 -28.11 -12.87 -23.32
C ASP A 167 -27.81 -14.24 -22.70
N THR A 168 -27.02 -14.21 -21.63
CA THR A 168 -26.70 -15.35 -20.77
C THR A 168 -27.21 -15.07 -19.36
N PRO A 169 -27.37 -16.08 -18.47
CA PRO A 169 -27.75 -15.85 -17.08
C PRO A 169 -26.86 -14.79 -16.39
N ALA A 170 -25.55 -14.87 -16.57
CA ALA A 170 -24.61 -13.90 -16.00
C ALA A 170 -24.74 -12.51 -16.64
N GLY A 171 -24.96 -12.42 -17.96
CA GLY A 171 -25.19 -11.15 -18.63
C GLY A 171 -26.47 -10.46 -18.20
N ARG A 172 -27.57 -11.22 -18.04
CA ARG A 172 -28.81 -10.71 -17.48
C ARG A 172 -28.68 -10.26 -16.02
N ALA A 173 -27.93 -11.01 -15.22
CA ALA A 173 -27.62 -10.63 -13.83
C ALA A 173 -26.79 -9.34 -13.76
N ALA A 174 -25.79 -9.19 -14.63
CA ALA A 174 -24.98 -7.98 -14.75
C ALA A 174 -25.83 -6.76 -15.18
N ALA A 175 -26.73 -6.93 -16.16
CA ALA A 175 -27.64 -5.88 -16.59
C ALA A 175 -28.53 -5.39 -15.44
N ALA A 176 -29.18 -6.33 -14.73
CA ALA A 176 -30.04 -6.01 -13.61
C ALA A 176 -29.29 -5.33 -12.44
N LEU A 177 -28.04 -5.77 -12.17
CA LEU A 177 -27.19 -5.15 -11.17
C LEU A 177 -26.84 -3.70 -11.54
N LEU A 178 -26.42 -3.45 -12.77
CA LEU A 178 -26.07 -2.11 -13.25
C LEU A 178 -27.28 -1.18 -13.27
N GLU A 179 -28.45 -1.66 -13.66
CA GLU A 179 -29.69 -0.89 -13.62
C GLU A 179 -30.07 -0.52 -12.17
N THR A 180 -30.06 -1.51 -11.25
CA THR A 180 -30.36 -1.28 -9.84
C THR A 180 -29.37 -0.32 -9.18
N MET A 181 -28.09 -0.44 -9.54
CA MET A 181 -27.05 0.43 -9.03
C MET A 181 -27.25 1.87 -9.51
N ARG A 182 -27.56 2.09 -10.79
CA ARG A 182 -27.71 3.41 -11.40
C ARG A 182 -28.93 4.16 -10.90
N GLY A 183 -30.09 3.54 -10.94
CA GLY A 183 -31.39 4.17 -10.71
C GLY A 183 -32.15 3.69 -9.47
N GLY A 184 -31.70 2.59 -8.83
CA GLY A 184 -32.46 1.96 -7.74
C GLY A 184 -32.43 2.78 -6.44
N ASP A 185 -33.59 3.02 -5.87
CA ASP A 185 -33.72 3.45 -4.49
C ASP A 185 -33.49 2.29 -3.50
N SER A 186 -33.64 2.55 -2.22
CA SER A 186 -33.45 1.52 -1.19
C SER A 186 -34.43 0.35 -1.30
N ILE A 187 -35.61 0.57 -1.87
CA ILE A 187 -36.63 -0.49 -2.06
C ILE A 187 -36.22 -1.37 -3.24
N ALA A 188 -35.79 -0.76 -4.36
CA ALA A 188 -35.32 -1.49 -5.53
C ALA A 188 -34.07 -2.32 -5.22
N ILE A 189 -33.13 -1.77 -4.43
CA ILE A 189 -31.94 -2.48 -3.98
C ILE A 189 -32.33 -3.69 -3.10
N ARG A 190 -33.26 -3.51 -2.16
CA ARG A 190 -33.73 -4.60 -1.28
C ARG A 190 -34.37 -5.72 -2.09
N ARG A 191 -35.19 -5.38 -3.07
CA ARG A 191 -35.82 -6.32 -3.98
C ARG A 191 -34.79 -7.06 -4.82
N PHE A 192 -33.83 -6.33 -5.41
CA PHE A 192 -32.75 -6.96 -6.18
C PHE A 192 -31.94 -7.94 -5.35
N VAL A 193 -31.58 -7.57 -4.11
CA VAL A 193 -30.85 -8.47 -3.20
C VAL A 193 -31.64 -9.73 -2.92
N ALA A 194 -32.93 -9.61 -2.59
CA ALA A 194 -33.80 -10.75 -2.29
C ALA A 194 -33.99 -11.72 -3.49
N GLU A 195 -34.09 -11.17 -4.70
CA GLU A 195 -34.38 -11.95 -5.91
C GLU A 195 -33.13 -12.48 -6.62
N ARG A 196 -32.01 -11.72 -6.60
CA ARG A 196 -30.86 -11.91 -7.47
C ARG A 196 -29.55 -12.23 -6.78
N MET A 197 -29.41 -12.00 -5.47
CA MET A 197 -28.19 -12.35 -4.74
C MET A 197 -28.36 -13.71 -4.04
N ASP A 198 -27.24 -14.38 -3.79
CA ASP A 198 -27.24 -15.62 -3.04
C ASP A 198 -27.62 -15.45 -1.57
N ALA A 199 -27.85 -16.55 -0.85
CA ALA A 199 -28.23 -16.54 0.55
C ALA A 199 -27.16 -15.87 1.44
N GLY A 200 -25.88 -16.04 1.13
CA GLY A 200 -24.78 -15.43 1.86
C GLY A 200 -24.80 -13.91 1.78
N PHE A 201 -25.09 -13.33 0.62
CA PHE A 201 -25.24 -11.89 0.50
C PHE A 201 -26.53 -11.38 1.17
N GLN A 202 -27.63 -12.11 1.02
CA GLN A 202 -28.93 -11.76 1.62
C GLN A 202 -28.87 -11.70 3.16
N SER A 203 -28.06 -12.55 3.79
CA SER A 203 -27.89 -12.59 5.25
C SER A 203 -27.13 -11.40 5.84
N ARG A 204 -26.44 -10.59 5.00
CA ARG A 204 -25.67 -9.43 5.47
C ARG A 204 -26.61 -8.35 6.06
N PRO A 205 -26.17 -7.61 7.09
CA PRO A 205 -26.92 -6.47 7.61
C PRO A 205 -27.30 -5.48 6.51
N TRP A 206 -28.55 -5.02 6.52
CA TRP A 206 -29.10 -4.14 5.48
C TRP A 206 -28.23 -2.90 5.19
N ASP A 207 -27.70 -2.27 6.24
CA ASP A 207 -26.87 -1.07 6.08
C ASP A 207 -25.59 -1.35 5.28
N ARG A 208 -25.02 -2.56 5.41
CA ARG A 208 -23.87 -3.00 4.63
C ARG A 208 -24.23 -3.27 3.17
N GLN A 209 -25.36 -3.92 2.93
CA GLN A 209 -25.87 -4.13 1.58
C GLN A 209 -26.10 -2.78 0.88
N LEU A 210 -26.86 -1.89 1.50
CA LEU A 210 -27.17 -0.56 0.99
C LEU A 210 -25.89 0.29 0.79
N GLY A 211 -24.95 0.23 1.74
CA GLY A 211 -23.65 0.90 1.67
C GLY A 211 -22.81 0.45 0.49
N LEU A 212 -22.83 -0.83 0.13
CA LEU A 212 -22.14 -1.35 -1.05
C LEU A 212 -22.74 -0.75 -2.34
N PHE A 213 -24.07 -0.79 -2.52
CA PHE A 213 -24.73 -0.24 -3.69
C PHE A 213 -24.52 1.27 -3.84
N ARG A 214 -24.50 2.01 -2.74
CA ARG A 214 -24.18 3.46 -2.75
C ARG A 214 -22.76 3.70 -3.22
N ARG A 215 -21.76 3.00 -2.67
CA ARG A 215 -20.37 3.12 -3.13
C ARG A 215 -20.22 2.77 -4.61
N MET A 216 -20.81 1.66 -5.07
CA MET A 216 -20.75 1.30 -6.49
C MET A 216 -21.36 2.36 -7.39
N ARG A 217 -22.47 2.99 -6.96
CA ARG A 217 -23.10 4.12 -7.66
C ARG A 217 -22.14 5.31 -7.74
N ASP A 218 -21.53 5.65 -6.61
CA ASP A 218 -20.61 6.79 -6.51
C ASP A 218 -19.35 6.56 -7.32
N ASP A 219 -18.83 5.33 -7.37
CA ASP A 219 -17.57 5.02 -8.04
C ASP A 219 -17.73 4.88 -9.56
N PHE A 220 -18.76 4.21 -10.04
CA PHE A 220 -18.94 3.89 -11.46
C PHE A 220 -20.39 3.86 -11.96
N GLY A 221 -21.35 4.43 -11.22
CA GLY A 221 -22.77 4.47 -11.62
C GLY A 221 -22.99 5.06 -13.00
N ASP A 222 -22.32 6.15 -13.31
CA ASP A 222 -22.35 6.84 -14.63
C ASP A 222 -21.39 6.20 -15.64
N GLY A 223 -20.76 5.09 -15.29
CA GLY A 223 -19.77 4.41 -16.12
C GLY A 223 -20.37 3.83 -17.40
N ARG A 224 -19.62 3.97 -18.50
CA ARG A 224 -19.93 3.36 -19.81
C ARG A 224 -19.30 1.96 -19.87
N ILE A 225 -20.04 0.95 -20.33
CA ILE A 225 -19.49 -0.36 -20.63
C ILE A 225 -18.57 -0.24 -21.85
N VAL A 226 -17.33 -0.66 -21.70
CA VAL A 226 -16.31 -0.62 -22.77
C VAL A 226 -15.79 -2.02 -23.14
N GLY A 227 -16.16 -3.05 -22.36
CA GLY A 227 -15.78 -4.42 -22.65
C GLY A 227 -16.62 -5.40 -21.83
N VAL A 228 -16.81 -6.59 -22.41
CA VAL A 228 -17.50 -7.72 -21.80
C VAL A 228 -16.75 -8.98 -22.15
N LEU A 229 -16.31 -9.74 -21.14
CA LEU A 229 -15.52 -10.95 -21.30
C LEU A 229 -16.18 -12.10 -20.54
N PRO A 230 -16.30 -13.30 -21.14
CA PRO A 230 -16.71 -14.46 -20.37
C PRO A 230 -15.66 -14.82 -19.31
N SER A 231 -16.11 -15.33 -18.16
CA SER A 231 -15.27 -15.91 -17.12
C SER A 231 -15.70 -17.35 -16.82
N ALA A 232 -14.87 -18.10 -16.09
CA ALA A 232 -15.10 -19.54 -15.86
C ALA A 232 -16.50 -19.85 -15.25
N ASN A 233 -17.02 -18.97 -14.40
CA ASN A 233 -18.32 -19.14 -13.73
C ASN A 233 -19.29 -17.96 -13.95
N GLY A 234 -19.04 -17.12 -14.99
CA GLY A 234 -19.87 -15.94 -15.14
C GLY A 234 -19.37 -14.96 -16.20
N ILE A 235 -19.28 -13.67 -15.84
CA ILE A 235 -18.96 -12.59 -16.78
C ILE A 235 -18.09 -11.50 -16.10
N ARG A 236 -17.17 -10.94 -16.86
CA ARG A 236 -16.43 -9.72 -16.50
C ARG A 236 -16.94 -8.56 -17.35
N VAL A 237 -17.40 -7.52 -16.71
CA VAL A 237 -17.85 -6.27 -17.35
C VAL A 237 -16.85 -5.17 -17.04
N VAL A 238 -16.30 -4.54 -18.08
CA VAL A 238 -15.38 -3.42 -17.96
C VAL A 238 -16.13 -2.11 -18.15
N LEU A 239 -16.03 -1.24 -17.15
CA LEU A 239 -16.70 0.06 -17.08
C LEU A 239 -15.65 1.18 -17.07
N VAL A 240 -15.94 2.28 -17.73
CA VAL A 240 -15.17 3.52 -17.64
C VAL A 240 -16.08 4.63 -17.13
N SER A 241 -15.70 5.23 -16.02
CA SER A 241 -16.37 6.39 -15.41
C SER A 241 -15.39 7.55 -15.26
N PRO A 242 -15.84 8.76 -14.88
CA PRO A 242 -14.95 9.87 -14.55
C PRO A 242 -13.95 9.56 -13.42
N ARG A 243 -14.22 8.56 -12.60
CA ARG A 243 -13.36 8.14 -11.48
C ARG A 243 -12.34 7.06 -11.85
N GLY A 244 -12.38 6.55 -13.09
CA GLY A 244 -11.43 5.54 -13.55
C GLY A 244 -12.07 4.40 -14.34
N ARG A 245 -11.26 3.37 -14.56
CA ARG A 245 -11.67 2.13 -15.23
C ARG A 245 -11.84 1.03 -14.20
N PHE A 246 -12.95 0.32 -14.27
CA PHE A 246 -13.35 -0.71 -13.32
C PHE A 246 -13.65 -2.03 -14.04
N SER A 247 -13.22 -3.14 -13.46
CA SER A 247 -13.62 -4.49 -13.89
C SER A 247 -14.53 -5.09 -12.84
N MET A 248 -15.78 -5.32 -13.21
CA MET A 248 -16.78 -5.99 -12.39
C MET A 248 -16.86 -7.46 -12.80
N ASN A 249 -16.52 -8.36 -11.91
CA ASN A 249 -16.65 -9.80 -12.12
C ASN A 249 -17.93 -10.28 -11.44
N LEU A 250 -18.76 -11.03 -12.17
CA LEU A 250 -19.97 -11.66 -11.66
C LEU A 250 -19.93 -13.16 -11.94
N GLY A 251 -20.09 -13.96 -10.89
CA GLY A 251 -20.43 -15.36 -10.99
C GLY A 251 -21.91 -15.56 -10.68
N VAL A 252 -22.54 -16.55 -11.32
CA VAL A 252 -23.93 -16.91 -11.06
C VAL A 252 -24.05 -18.41 -10.81
N GLU A 253 -25.06 -18.79 -10.04
CA GLU A 253 -25.42 -20.19 -9.83
C GLU A 253 -25.72 -20.88 -11.17
N GLN A 254 -25.31 -22.13 -11.32
CA GLN A 254 -25.56 -22.89 -12.54
C GLN A 254 -27.05 -23.27 -12.71
N ALA A 255 -27.75 -23.48 -11.59
CA ALA A 255 -29.17 -23.80 -11.58
C ALA A 255 -30.04 -22.53 -11.43
N PRO A 256 -31.25 -22.50 -12.02
CA PRO A 256 -32.21 -21.44 -11.77
C PRO A 256 -32.49 -21.26 -10.26
N PRO A 257 -32.68 -20.04 -9.79
CA PRO A 257 -32.88 -18.78 -10.51
C PRO A 257 -31.58 -18.05 -10.93
N HIS A 258 -30.41 -18.71 -10.96
CA HIS A 258 -29.13 -18.15 -11.36
C HIS A 258 -28.75 -16.90 -10.55
N ARG A 259 -28.81 -17.00 -9.23
CA ARG A 259 -28.43 -15.91 -8.33
C ARG A 259 -26.95 -15.59 -8.44
N ILE A 260 -26.59 -14.32 -8.20
CA ILE A 260 -25.20 -13.89 -8.14
C ILE A 260 -24.59 -14.49 -6.86
N ASN A 261 -23.63 -15.38 -7.01
CA ASN A 261 -22.93 -16.08 -5.95
C ASN A 261 -21.44 -15.68 -5.85
N ASP A 262 -20.92 -14.96 -6.83
CA ASP A 262 -19.60 -14.33 -6.76
C ASP A 262 -19.68 -12.93 -7.35
N PHE A 263 -19.14 -11.97 -6.62
CA PHE A 263 -19.14 -10.58 -7.02
C PHE A 263 -17.88 -9.86 -6.51
N SER A 264 -17.12 -9.28 -7.44
CA SER A 264 -15.97 -8.44 -7.11
C SER A 264 -15.84 -7.28 -8.09
N VAL A 265 -15.27 -6.16 -7.61
CA VAL A 265 -14.92 -5.00 -8.41
C VAL A 265 -13.44 -4.71 -8.23
N GLU A 266 -12.74 -4.59 -9.34
CA GLU A 266 -11.33 -4.23 -9.41
C GLU A 266 -11.19 -2.85 -10.06
N VAL A 267 -10.36 -1.98 -9.48
CA VAL A 267 -10.01 -0.68 -10.08
C VAL A 267 -8.81 -0.91 -10.99
N ASN A 268 -8.97 -0.62 -12.28
CA ASN A 268 -7.91 -0.71 -13.27
C ASN A 268 -7.45 0.71 -13.65
N PRO A 269 -6.38 1.24 -13.05
CA PRO A 269 -5.90 2.59 -13.36
C PRO A 269 -5.31 2.72 -14.76
N ASP A 270 -4.88 1.61 -15.37
CA ASP A 270 -4.22 1.60 -16.67
C ASP A 270 -5.17 1.13 -17.78
N GLY A 271 -5.43 1.97 -18.76
CA GLY A 271 -6.32 1.77 -19.89
C GLY A 271 -5.83 0.77 -20.96
N GLY A 272 -5.33 -0.41 -20.57
CA GLY A 272 -4.95 -1.47 -21.49
C GLY A 272 -6.12 -2.43 -21.76
N ASP A 273 -6.49 -2.62 -23.03
CA ASP A 273 -7.38 -3.66 -23.52
C ASP A 273 -6.68 -5.04 -23.41
N GLY A 274 -6.58 -5.56 -22.19
CA GLY A 274 -5.98 -6.86 -21.93
C GLY A 274 -7.02 -7.96 -21.81
N GLY A 275 -7.20 -8.74 -22.85
CA GLY A 275 -7.90 -10.03 -22.80
C GLY A 275 -7.29 -10.94 -21.75
N GLY A 276 -8.15 -11.65 -21.01
CA GLY A 276 -8.00 -12.57 -19.89
C GLY A 276 -6.76 -13.44 -19.75
N ALA A 277 -5.58 -12.83 -19.62
CA ALA A 277 -4.41 -13.53 -19.07
C ALA A 277 -4.38 -13.32 -17.55
N SER A 278 -4.10 -14.38 -16.79
CA SER A 278 -3.74 -14.26 -15.36
C SER A 278 -2.70 -13.15 -15.19
N PRO A 279 -2.75 -12.34 -14.13
CA PRO A 279 -1.83 -11.20 -13.94
C PRO A 279 -0.33 -11.55 -14.10
N GLY A 280 0.03 -12.82 -13.92
CA GLY A 280 1.37 -13.35 -14.16
C GLY A 280 1.71 -13.72 -15.62
N ALA A 281 0.72 -13.76 -16.51
CA ALA A 281 0.90 -14.15 -17.93
C ALA A 281 1.08 -12.94 -18.87
N THR A 282 1.00 -11.71 -18.38
CA THR A 282 1.26 -10.49 -19.16
C THR A 282 2.72 -10.50 -19.63
N SER A 283 2.92 -10.28 -20.94
CA SER A 283 4.27 -10.16 -21.50
C SER A 283 4.98 -8.91 -20.96
N ILE A 284 6.29 -9.05 -20.79
CA ILE A 284 7.17 -7.94 -20.37
C ILE A 284 8.31 -7.78 -21.37
N THR A 285 8.55 -6.57 -21.85
CA THR A 285 9.65 -6.27 -22.78
C THR A 285 10.97 -6.02 -22.03
N ALA A 286 12.09 -6.12 -22.74
CA ALA A 286 13.41 -5.78 -22.16
C ALA A 286 13.47 -4.29 -21.72
N ALA A 287 12.77 -3.40 -22.40
CA ALA A 287 12.66 -1.99 -22.01
C ALA A 287 11.90 -1.84 -20.71
N ASP A 288 10.77 -2.56 -20.55
CA ASP A 288 10.00 -2.57 -19.29
C ASP A 288 10.82 -3.15 -18.14
N GLN A 289 11.54 -4.26 -18.37
CA GLN A 289 12.39 -4.88 -17.35
C GLN A 289 13.44 -3.89 -16.83
N ARG A 290 14.11 -3.17 -17.73
CA ARG A 290 15.09 -2.14 -17.38
C ARG A 290 14.46 -1.00 -16.58
N ALA A 291 13.34 -0.46 -17.05
CA ALA A 291 12.62 0.62 -16.38
C ALA A 291 12.18 0.24 -14.97
N VAL A 292 11.69 -0.99 -14.79
CA VAL A 292 11.28 -1.54 -13.47
C VAL A 292 12.48 -1.68 -12.55
N ILE A 293 13.60 -2.25 -13.03
CA ILE A 293 14.84 -2.40 -12.24
C ILE A 293 15.38 -1.03 -11.80
N ASP A 294 15.40 -0.05 -12.70
CA ASP A 294 15.84 1.31 -12.37
C ASP A 294 14.89 1.99 -11.34
N SER A 295 13.59 1.78 -11.47
CA SER A 295 12.62 2.31 -10.51
C SER A 295 12.82 1.71 -9.12
N ILE A 296 12.94 0.36 -9.03
CA ILE A 296 13.22 -0.34 -7.77
C ILE A 296 14.58 0.12 -7.20
N GLY A 297 15.61 0.24 -8.03
CA GLY A 297 16.94 0.67 -7.60
C GLY A 297 16.93 2.04 -6.93
N ARG A 298 16.32 3.04 -7.60
CA ARG A 298 16.14 4.39 -7.02
C ARG A 298 15.41 4.36 -5.69
N MET A 299 14.35 3.57 -5.58
CA MET A 299 13.59 3.47 -4.33
C MET A 299 14.41 2.83 -3.20
N LEU A 300 15.14 1.74 -3.49
CA LEU A 300 16.01 1.10 -2.51
C LEU A 300 17.09 2.04 -1.97
N GLU A 301 17.78 2.77 -2.86
CA GLU A 301 18.79 3.76 -2.48
C GLU A 301 18.19 4.88 -1.59
N ARG A 302 16.98 5.29 -1.90
CA ARG A 302 16.31 6.42 -1.25
C ARG A 302 15.71 6.06 0.09
N VAL A 303 14.92 4.97 0.18
CA VAL A 303 14.06 4.70 1.35
C VAL A 303 14.47 3.51 2.18
N TYR A 304 15.34 2.61 1.69
CA TYR A 304 15.70 1.40 2.43
C TYR A 304 16.35 1.74 3.77
N PRO A 305 16.05 1.03 4.87
CA PRO A 305 16.50 1.41 6.23
C PRO A 305 18.02 1.59 6.37
N SER A 306 18.81 0.75 5.69
CA SER A 306 20.26 0.88 5.58
C SER A 306 20.63 1.39 4.18
N ALA A 307 21.20 2.59 4.08
CA ALA A 307 21.59 3.18 2.79
C ALA A 307 22.55 2.28 2.01
N ASP A 308 23.54 1.69 2.70
CA ASP A 308 24.53 0.81 2.07
C ASP A 308 23.89 -0.48 1.55
N THR A 309 23.02 -1.10 2.36
CA THR A 309 22.30 -2.30 1.93
C THR A 309 21.35 -1.98 0.76
N GLY A 310 20.67 -0.84 0.79
CA GLY A 310 19.82 -0.38 -0.30
C GLY A 310 20.59 -0.24 -1.62
N ARG A 311 21.79 0.40 -1.57
CA ARG A 311 22.69 0.49 -2.72
C ARG A 311 23.15 -0.89 -3.20
N MET A 312 23.61 -1.76 -2.30
CA MET A 312 24.07 -3.11 -2.67
C MET A 312 22.98 -3.91 -3.39
N ILE A 313 21.72 -3.82 -2.95
CA ILE A 313 20.59 -4.50 -3.62
C ILE A 313 20.32 -3.87 -4.98
N ALA A 314 20.31 -2.54 -5.09
CA ALA A 314 20.12 -1.81 -6.34
C ALA A 314 21.22 -2.14 -7.37
N ASP A 315 22.49 -2.14 -6.96
CA ASP A 315 23.62 -2.46 -7.82
C ASP A 315 23.58 -3.91 -8.30
N ARG A 316 23.19 -4.84 -7.42
CA ARG A 316 22.95 -6.23 -7.81
C ARG A 316 21.90 -6.34 -8.90
N LEU A 317 20.73 -5.72 -8.72
CA LEU A 317 19.64 -5.77 -9.70
C LEU A 317 20.08 -5.19 -11.05
N ARG A 318 20.72 -4.03 -11.06
CA ARG A 318 21.25 -3.40 -12.27
C ARG A 318 22.35 -4.25 -12.93
N GLY A 319 23.21 -4.88 -12.12
CA GLY A 319 24.22 -5.82 -12.61
C GLY A 319 23.62 -7.05 -13.28
N ARG A 320 22.61 -7.62 -12.69
CA ARG A 320 21.86 -8.77 -13.23
C ARG A 320 21.14 -8.40 -14.54
N GLU A 321 20.51 -7.22 -14.61
CA GLU A 321 19.88 -6.72 -15.83
C GLU A 321 20.92 -6.56 -16.95
N ARG A 322 22.04 -5.85 -16.70
CA ARG A 322 23.10 -5.65 -17.71
C ARG A 322 23.75 -6.95 -18.18
N SER A 323 23.83 -7.97 -17.33
CA SER A 323 24.35 -9.29 -17.73
C SER A 323 23.34 -10.13 -18.54
N GLY A 324 22.15 -9.61 -18.79
CA GLY A 324 21.09 -10.31 -19.53
C GLY A 324 20.40 -11.42 -18.72
N ALA A 325 20.55 -11.44 -17.39
CA ALA A 325 19.97 -12.49 -16.54
C ALA A 325 18.43 -12.59 -16.63
N TYR A 326 17.76 -11.53 -17.05
CA TYR A 326 16.31 -11.49 -17.20
C TYR A 326 15.86 -11.57 -18.68
N ALA A 327 16.78 -11.56 -19.65
CA ALA A 327 16.48 -11.40 -21.07
C ALA A 327 15.56 -12.51 -21.64
N SER A 328 15.66 -13.73 -21.11
CA SER A 328 14.81 -14.86 -21.54
C SER A 328 13.45 -14.89 -20.85
N ILE A 329 13.17 -13.99 -19.92
CA ILE A 329 11.94 -13.99 -19.15
C ILE A 329 10.88 -13.18 -19.89
N ALA A 330 9.87 -13.87 -20.41
CA ALA A 330 8.86 -13.29 -21.27
C ALA A 330 7.61 -12.77 -20.51
N THR A 331 7.40 -13.15 -19.24
CA THR A 331 6.20 -12.80 -18.48
C THR A 331 6.50 -11.97 -17.24
N ALA A 332 5.62 -11.02 -16.94
CA ALA A 332 5.72 -10.15 -15.77
C ALA A 332 5.77 -10.95 -14.45
N GLY A 333 5.03 -12.07 -14.36
CA GLY A 333 5.02 -12.92 -13.17
C GLY A 333 6.35 -13.63 -12.92
N ALA A 334 6.95 -14.22 -13.97
CA ALA A 334 8.25 -14.87 -13.86
C ALA A 334 9.36 -13.85 -13.57
N PHE A 335 9.29 -12.67 -14.20
CA PHE A 335 10.20 -11.56 -13.93
C PHE A 335 10.09 -11.10 -12.47
N ALA A 336 8.86 -10.92 -11.97
CA ALA A 336 8.62 -10.54 -10.58
C ALA A 336 9.23 -11.54 -9.58
N THR A 337 9.10 -12.85 -9.87
CA THR A 337 9.72 -13.90 -9.05
C THR A 337 11.24 -13.79 -9.04
N ALA A 338 11.87 -13.72 -10.22
CA ALA A 338 13.33 -13.64 -10.34
C ALA A 338 13.91 -12.39 -9.66
N VAL A 339 13.28 -11.22 -9.85
CA VAL A 339 13.70 -9.96 -9.21
C VAL A 339 13.52 -10.04 -7.69
N THR A 340 12.43 -10.65 -7.20
CA THR A 340 12.20 -10.85 -5.76
C THR A 340 13.33 -11.68 -5.14
N GLU A 341 13.72 -12.77 -5.78
CA GLU A 341 14.82 -13.62 -5.33
C GLU A 341 16.14 -12.84 -5.28
N ASP A 342 16.44 -12.08 -6.34
CA ASP A 342 17.65 -11.26 -6.39
C ASP A 342 17.68 -10.15 -5.34
N MET A 343 16.56 -9.48 -5.07
CA MET A 343 16.45 -8.50 -3.98
C MET A 343 16.76 -9.11 -2.61
N ARG A 344 16.29 -10.32 -2.36
CA ARG A 344 16.46 -11.01 -1.06
C ARG A 344 17.85 -11.63 -0.87
N THR A 345 18.61 -11.83 -1.92
CA THR A 345 19.94 -12.49 -1.85
C THR A 345 20.91 -11.78 -0.91
N ILE A 346 20.86 -10.43 -0.82
CA ILE A 346 21.83 -9.65 -0.04
C ILE A 346 21.62 -9.83 1.46
N ASN A 347 20.39 -9.76 1.93
CA ASN A 347 20.12 -9.75 3.37
C ASN A 347 18.88 -10.53 3.82
N GLY A 348 18.24 -11.26 2.92
CA GLY A 348 17.08 -12.11 3.26
C GLY A 348 15.82 -11.35 3.68
N ASP A 349 15.71 -10.05 3.43
CA ASP A 349 14.55 -9.23 3.82
C ASP A 349 13.27 -9.72 3.13
N ARG A 350 12.34 -10.29 3.92
CA ARG A 350 11.11 -10.89 3.42
C ARG A 350 10.06 -9.89 2.93
N HIS A 351 10.17 -8.62 3.32
CA HIS A 351 9.31 -7.56 2.83
C HIS A 351 9.66 -7.11 1.41
N LEU A 352 10.89 -7.37 0.94
CA LEU A 352 11.27 -7.13 -0.45
C LEU A 352 10.54 -8.11 -1.36
N ASN A 353 9.67 -7.59 -2.21
CA ASN A 353 8.88 -8.38 -3.13
C ASN A 353 8.46 -7.56 -4.34
N LEU A 354 8.55 -8.15 -5.53
CA LEU A 354 7.93 -7.64 -6.75
C LEU A 354 6.74 -8.51 -7.10
N SER A 355 5.61 -7.91 -7.40
CA SER A 355 4.37 -8.63 -7.72
C SER A 355 3.74 -8.10 -9.00
N ALA A 356 3.23 -9.00 -9.83
CA ALA A 356 2.39 -8.70 -10.98
C ALA A 356 0.93 -8.73 -10.53
N GLY A 357 0.23 -7.59 -10.64
CA GLY A 357 -1.17 -7.44 -10.20
C GLY A 357 -1.32 -7.16 -8.70
N GLY A 358 -2.51 -6.66 -8.31
CA GLY A 358 -2.84 -6.34 -6.92
C GLY A 358 -2.71 -7.55 -5.99
N ARG A 359 -2.37 -7.29 -4.74
CA ARG A 359 -2.19 -8.28 -3.67
C ARG A 359 -3.38 -9.24 -3.59
N ARG A 360 -3.19 -10.51 -3.99
CA ARG A 360 -4.12 -11.57 -3.64
C ARG A 360 -3.99 -11.84 -2.15
N VAL A 361 -5.00 -11.51 -1.38
CA VAL A 361 -5.16 -12.04 -0.02
C VAL A 361 -5.37 -13.55 -0.20
N ARG A 362 -4.44 -14.37 0.30
CA ARG A 362 -4.63 -15.82 0.39
C ARG A 362 -5.85 -16.06 1.27
N ARG A 363 -6.91 -16.60 0.71
CA ARG A 363 -8.08 -17.07 1.45
C ARG A 363 -7.76 -18.42 2.08
N GLY A 364 -8.08 -18.58 3.35
CA GLY A 364 -8.11 -19.88 4.04
C GLY A 364 -9.23 -20.77 3.47
N PRO A 365 -9.35 -22.02 3.94
CA PRO A 365 -10.36 -22.95 3.44
C PRO A 365 -11.79 -22.41 3.64
N PRO A 366 -12.72 -22.71 2.71
CA PRO A 366 -14.11 -22.26 2.80
C PRO A 366 -14.82 -22.96 3.96
N GLY A 367 -15.57 -22.19 4.74
CA GLY A 367 -16.45 -22.74 5.78
C GLY A 367 -16.84 -21.75 6.89
N ASP A 368 -15.94 -20.80 7.26
CA ASP A 368 -16.21 -19.83 8.34
C ASP A 368 -15.81 -18.40 7.94
N GLU A 369 -15.66 -18.10 6.66
CA GLU A 369 -15.14 -16.81 6.19
C GLU A 369 -16.03 -15.62 6.56
N GLU A 370 -17.36 -15.81 6.62
CA GLU A 370 -18.28 -14.71 6.97
C GLU A 370 -18.21 -14.35 8.47
N ALA A 371 -18.18 -15.34 9.34
CA ALA A 371 -18.02 -15.12 10.78
C ALA A 371 -16.64 -14.51 11.09
N ARG A 372 -15.60 -14.97 10.39
CA ARG A 372 -14.24 -14.40 10.52
C ARG A 372 -14.15 -12.99 9.96
N ALA A 373 -14.78 -12.71 8.83
CA ALA A 373 -14.83 -11.37 8.26
C ALA A 373 -15.61 -10.39 9.17
N ALA A 374 -16.70 -10.84 9.76
CA ALA A 374 -17.48 -10.05 10.73
C ALA A 374 -16.68 -9.72 12.00
N ASN A 375 -15.76 -10.59 12.39
CA ASN A 375 -14.89 -10.44 13.56
C ASN A 375 -13.47 -9.97 13.21
N TYR A 376 -13.25 -9.41 12.02
CA TYR A 376 -11.92 -8.90 11.59
C TYR A 376 -10.80 -9.96 11.63
N GLY A 377 -11.11 -11.24 11.38
CA GLY A 377 -10.16 -12.35 11.46
C GLY A 377 -9.88 -12.83 12.88
N MET A 378 -10.73 -12.49 13.84
CA MET A 378 -10.61 -12.91 15.24
C MET A 378 -11.63 -14.00 15.57
N GLU A 379 -11.19 -15.05 16.28
CA GLU A 379 -12.02 -16.10 16.85
C GLU A 379 -11.71 -16.22 18.35
N SER A 380 -12.73 -16.29 19.18
CA SER A 380 -12.55 -16.41 20.62
C SER A 380 -13.45 -17.48 21.23
N ARG A 381 -12.92 -18.16 22.25
CA ARG A 381 -13.69 -19.11 23.07
C ARG A 381 -13.05 -19.28 24.45
N VAL A 382 -13.84 -19.77 25.39
CA VAL A 382 -13.33 -20.26 26.67
C VAL A 382 -13.26 -21.79 26.59
N MET A 383 -12.08 -22.33 26.81
CA MET A 383 -11.80 -23.76 26.82
C MET A 383 -12.02 -24.34 28.21
N GLU A 384 -12.07 -25.67 28.29
CA GLU A 384 -12.17 -26.40 29.56
C GLU A 384 -11.11 -25.93 30.54
N GLY A 385 -11.51 -25.79 31.78
CA GLY A 385 -10.62 -25.32 32.87
C GLY A 385 -10.45 -23.80 32.90
N GLY A 386 -11.34 -23.01 32.29
CA GLY A 386 -11.31 -21.55 32.36
C GLY A 386 -10.14 -20.94 31.61
N ILE A 387 -9.72 -21.50 30.48
CA ILE A 387 -8.65 -21.01 29.64
C ILE A 387 -9.25 -20.21 28.48
N GLY A 388 -8.99 -18.92 28.41
CA GLY A 388 -9.33 -18.08 27.26
C GLY A 388 -8.45 -18.44 26.06
N TYR A 389 -9.07 -18.54 24.86
CA TYR A 389 -8.38 -18.76 23.61
C TYR A 389 -8.81 -17.69 22.60
N LEU A 390 -7.85 -17.00 22.01
CA LEU A 390 -8.04 -15.98 20.98
C LEU A 390 -7.16 -16.32 19.79
N ARG A 391 -7.77 -16.64 18.66
CA ARG A 391 -7.08 -16.81 17.38
C ARG A 391 -7.14 -15.53 16.57
N LEU A 392 -6.02 -15.16 15.96
CA LEU A 392 -5.88 -14.01 15.08
C LEU A 392 -5.32 -14.50 13.74
N ASP A 393 -6.17 -14.59 12.71
CA ASP A 393 -5.73 -14.99 11.35
C ASP A 393 -4.91 -13.89 10.64
N GLY A 394 -4.84 -12.71 11.25
CA GLY A 394 -4.11 -11.52 10.85
C GLY A 394 -4.54 -10.33 11.70
N LEU A 395 -3.82 -9.23 11.58
CA LEU A 395 -4.07 -8.03 12.36
C LEU A 395 -4.78 -6.98 11.50
N SER A 396 -6.11 -6.91 11.62
CA SER A 396 -6.95 -6.03 10.80
C SER A 396 -6.62 -4.55 11.03
N GLY A 397 -6.51 -3.78 9.94
CA GLY A 397 -6.38 -2.32 9.98
C GLY A 397 -7.72 -1.58 10.08
N ALA A 398 -8.84 -2.28 10.21
CA ALA A 398 -10.15 -1.64 10.36
C ALA A 398 -10.23 -0.84 11.66
N PRO A 399 -10.73 0.41 11.65
CA PRO A 399 -10.78 1.26 12.85
C PRO A 399 -11.57 0.64 14.01
N GLN A 400 -12.52 -0.26 13.72
CA GLN A 400 -13.37 -0.91 14.70
C GLN A 400 -12.75 -2.19 15.29
N ALA A 401 -11.67 -2.72 14.69
CA ALA A 401 -11.07 -3.97 15.14
C ALA A 401 -10.58 -3.95 16.61
N PRO A 402 -9.96 -2.88 17.13
CA PRO A 402 -9.58 -2.81 18.54
C PRO A 402 -10.78 -2.84 19.50
N ALA A 403 -11.90 -2.20 19.14
CA ALA A 403 -13.11 -2.23 19.94
C ALA A 403 -13.69 -3.65 19.99
N ARG A 404 -13.71 -4.35 18.85
CA ARG A 404 -14.17 -5.74 18.77
C ARG A 404 -13.27 -6.68 19.56
N LEU A 405 -11.95 -6.50 19.55
CA LEU A 405 -11.03 -7.24 20.44
C LEU A 405 -11.41 -7.07 21.90
N GLY A 406 -11.68 -5.84 22.33
CA GLY A 406 -12.10 -5.54 23.70
C GLY A 406 -13.41 -6.20 24.10
N GLU A 407 -14.38 -6.29 23.19
CA GLU A 407 -15.64 -7.02 23.39
C GLU A 407 -15.36 -8.53 23.57
N LEU A 408 -14.61 -9.14 22.65
CA LEU A 408 -14.27 -10.57 22.72
C LEU A 408 -13.54 -10.93 24.02
N LEU A 409 -12.62 -10.07 24.47
CA LEU A 409 -11.94 -10.28 25.74
C LEU A 409 -12.87 -10.10 26.96
N ARG A 410 -13.86 -9.23 26.88
CA ARG A 410 -14.88 -9.06 27.93
C ARG A 410 -15.81 -10.26 28.01
N ASP A 411 -16.25 -10.76 26.83
CA ASP A 411 -17.19 -11.89 26.72
C ASP A 411 -16.60 -13.21 27.28
N MET A 412 -15.28 -13.33 27.35
CA MET A 412 -14.62 -14.47 28.01
C MET A 412 -14.84 -14.51 29.53
N GLY A 413 -15.31 -13.42 30.15
CA GLY A 413 -15.50 -13.38 31.61
C GLY A 413 -14.21 -13.62 32.41
N ASP A 414 -14.35 -14.31 33.54
CA ASP A 414 -13.20 -14.66 34.39
C ASP A 414 -12.52 -15.92 33.84
N ILE A 415 -11.29 -15.73 33.38
CA ILE A 415 -10.43 -16.81 32.91
C ILE A 415 -9.15 -16.89 33.77
N ARG A 416 -8.62 -18.09 33.93
CA ARG A 416 -7.41 -18.32 34.76
C ARG A 416 -6.10 -18.26 33.97
N ALA A 417 -6.16 -18.41 32.65
CA ALA A 417 -5.04 -18.31 31.72
C ALA A 417 -5.54 -17.87 30.35
N MET A 418 -4.63 -17.34 29.53
CA MET A 418 -4.96 -16.88 28.17
C MET A 418 -3.98 -17.47 27.16
N ILE A 419 -4.51 -17.93 26.03
CA ILE A 419 -3.76 -18.35 24.85
C ILE A 419 -4.13 -17.42 23.69
N ILE A 420 -3.12 -16.78 23.08
CA ILE A 420 -3.25 -16.05 21.81
C ILE A 420 -2.63 -16.91 20.73
N ASP A 421 -3.40 -17.25 19.69
CA ASP A 421 -2.92 -18.06 18.57
C ASP A 421 -2.68 -17.19 17.33
N LEU A 422 -1.41 -17.04 16.97
CA LEU A 422 -0.91 -16.30 15.82
C LEU A 422 -0.30 -17.22 14.76
N ARG A 423 -0.49 -18.54 14.85
CA ARG A 423 0.02 -19.48 13.86
C ARG A 423 -0.58 -19.21 12.48
N GLY A 424 0.28 -19.05 11.48
CA GLY A 424 -0.10 -18.70 10.11
C GLY A 424 -0.54 -17.24 9.92
N ALA A 425 -0.51 -16.38 10.93
CA ALA A 425 -0.88 -14.97 10.83
C ALA A 425 0.21 -14.17 10.10
N PRO A 426 -0.05 -13.66 8.87
CA PRO A 426 1.00 -13.02 8.05
C PRO A 426 1.34 -11.58 8.50
N GLY A 427 0.68 -11.07 9.53
CA GLY A 427 0.83 -9.71 10.01
C GLY A 427 -0.39 -8.83 9.74
N GLY A 428 -0.15 -7.56 9.44
CA GLY A 428 -1.21 -6.57 9.17
C GLY A 428 -0.93 -5.23 9.83
N SER A 429 -1.89 -4.71 10.59
CA SER A 429 -1.81 -3.41 11.25
C SER A 429 -0.94 -3.45 12.52
N ALA A 430 0.12 -2.65 12.54
CA ALA A 430 0.93 -2.44 13.73
C ALA A 430 0.15 -1.77 14.88
N GLY A 431 -0.89 -0.97 14.55
CA GLY A 431 -1.81 -0.40 15.55
C GLY A 431 -2.64 -1.49 16.24
N MET A 432 -3.10 -2.50 15.47
CA MET A 432 -3.82 -3.64 16.03
C MET A 432 -2.90 -4.53 16.87
N ALA A 433 -1.64 -4.75 16.45
CA ALA A 433 -0.64 -5.43 17.27
C ALA A 433 -0.46 -4.74 18.62
N ASN A 434 -0.31 -3.41 18.61
CA ASN A 434 -0.19 -2.62 19.83
C ASN A 434 -1.46 -2.70 20.72
N ALA A 435 -2.65 -2.75 20.12
CA ALA A 435 -3.89 -2.95 20.86
C ALA A 435 -3.88 -4.33 21.58
N VAL A 436 -3.52 -5.41 20.88
CA VAL A 436 -3.40 -6.75 21.48
C VAL A 436 -2.42 -6.72 22.64
N ILE A 437 -1.19 -6.24 22.44
CA ILE A 437 -0.15 -6.12 23.48
C ILE A 437 -0.68 -5.34 24.68
N SER A 438 -1.38 -4.25 24.44
CA SER A 438 -1.84 -3.33 25.49
C SER A 438 -2.93 -3.90 26.39
N HIS A 439 -3.67 -4.91 25.95
CA HIS A 439 -4.61 -5.63 26.83
C HIS A 439 -3.92 -6.49 27.89
N PHE A 440 -2.64 -6.82 27.69
CA PHE A 440 -1.89 -7.71 28.57
C PHE A 440 -0.69 -7.04 29.26
N THR A 441 -0.53 -5.73 29.08
CA THR A 441 0.59 -4.96 29.66
C THR A 441 0.07 -3.72 30.36
N ALA A 442 0.88 -3.15 31.26
CA ALA A 442 0.59 -1.84 31.86
C ALA A 442 0.59 -0.74 30.77
N PRO A 443 -0.12 0.38 30.98
CA PRO A 443 -0.17 1.48 30.05
C PRO A 443 1.17 2.23 29.92
N ASN A 444 1.39 2.86 28.76
CA ASN A 444 2.51 3.79 28.49
C ASN A 444 3.91 3.17 28.63
N LEU A 445 4.05 1.84 28.53
CA LEU A 445 5.36 1.21 28.52
C LEU A 445 6.03 1.37 27.15
N PRO A 446 7.31 1.79 27.07
CA PRO A 446 8.04 1.83 25.80
C PRO A 446 8.22 0.42 25.26
N SER A 447 7.66 0.13 24.09
CA SER A 447 7.64 -1.19 23.49
C SER A 447 8.59 -1.31 22.29
N LEU A 448 8.37 -0.55 21.26
CA LEU A 448 9.14 -0.60 20.02
C LEU A 448 9.70 0.77 19.65
N ARG A 449 10.93 0.79 19.19
CA ARG A 449 11.57 1.93 18.52
C ARG A 449 11.46 1.71 17.01
N VAL A 450 10.91 2.68 16.31
CA VAL A 450 10.72 2.65 14.85
C VAL A 450 11.51 3.80 14.24
N VAL A 451 12.49 3.49 13.41
CA VAL A 451 13.33 4.47 12.73
C VAL A 451 13.04 4.44 11.24
N ASN A 452 12.64 5.57 10.68
CA ASN A 452 12.47 5.76 9.24
C ASN A 452 13.57 6.70 8.73
N ARG A 453 14.56 6.13 8.04
CA ARG A 453 15.69 6.91 7.52
C ARG A 453 15.25 7.96 6.49
N TYR A 454 14.31 7.60 5.63
CA TYR A 454 13.85 8.49 4.56
C TYR A 454 13.11 9.72 5.08
N GLU A 455 12.29 9.53 6.09
CA GLU A 455 11.55 10.63 6.73
C GLU A 455 12.40 11.35 7.79
N GLY A 456 13.54 10.78 8.17
CA GLY A 456 14.37 11.28 9.27
C GLY A 456 13.63 11.25 10.59
N THR A 457 12.69 10.30 10.77
CA THR A 457 11.88 10.19 11.98
C THR A 457 12.32 9.01 12.82
N GLU A 458 12.27 9.20 14.14
CA GLU A 458 12.42 8.16 15.14
C GLU A 458 11.23 8.28 16.10
N GLU A 459 10.51 7.18 16.26
CA GLU A 459 9.34 7.08 17.14
C GLU A 459 9.56 5.97 18.14
N VAL A 460 9.26 6.23 19.42
CA VAL A 460 9.08 5.19 20.43
C VAL A 460 7.59 4.93 20.57
N ARG A 461 7.19 3.74 20.16
CA ARG A 461 5.82 3.27 20.33
C ARG A 461 5.63 2.77 21.75
N ASN A 462 4.65 3.32 22.44
CA ASN A 462 4.28 2.88 23.78
C ASN A 462 3.04 1.99 23.73
N THR A 463 2.86 1.15 24.74
CA THR A 463 1.57 0.50 25.00
C THR A 463 0.49 1.56 25.23
N LEU A 464 -0.73 1.28 24.77
CA LEU A 464 -1.81 2.26 24.81
C LEU A 464 -2.13 2.68 26.26
N ALA A 465 -2.39 3.96 26.49
CA ALA A 465 -2.84 4.46 27.79
C ALA A 465 -4.19 3.86 28.19
N GLN A 466 -5.09 3.70 27.20
CA GLN A 466 -6.43 3.11 27.36
C GLN A 466 -6.66 2.07 26.28
N VAL A 467 -7.39 1.02 26.61
CA VAL A 467 -7.84 -0.03 25.70
C VAL A 467 -9.36 -0.18 25.81
N PRO A 468 -10.05 -0.48 24.70
CA PRO A 468 -11.47 -0.80 24.76
C PRO A 468 -11.66 -2.18 25.38
N GLY A 469 -12.13 -2.26 26.63
CA GLY A 469 -12.36 -3.53 27.33
C GLY A 469 -11.32 -3.81 28.44
N PRO A 470 -11.26 -5.05 28.94
CA PRO A 470 -10.43 -5.38 30.10
C PRO A 470 -8.94 -5.42 29.76
N ARG A 471 -8.10 -4.99 30.72
CA ARG A 471 -6.68 -5.37 30.78
C ARG A 471 -6.56 -6.60 31.67
N ARG A 472 -5.74 -7.57 31.22
CA ARG A 472 -5.51 -8.83 31.92
C ARG A 472 -4.03 -8.94 32.26
N LEU A 473 -3.62 -8.29 33.36
CA LEU A 473 -2.20 -8.12 33.68
C LEU A 473 -1.61 -9.36 34.38
N ASP A 474 -2.42 -10.06 35.18
CA ASP A 474 -1.93 -11.01 36.16
C ASP A 474 -2.11 -12.49 35.76
N ILE A 475 -2.95 -12.77 34.77
CA ILE A 475 -3.19 -14.15 34.31
C ILE A 475 -2.01 -14.69 33.50
N PRO A 476 -1.65 -15.98 33.61
CA PRO A 476 -0.70 -16.60 32.68
C PRO A 476 -1.09 -16.41 31.24
N LEU A 477 -0.13 -15.96 30.41
CA LEU A 477 -0.32 -15.67 29.00
C LEU A 477 0.63 -16.51 28.16
N TYR A 478 0.07 -17.16 27.15
CA TYR A 478 0.80 -17.95 26.17
C TYR A 478 0.50 -17.43 24.75
N VAL A 479 1.51 -17.38 23.91
CA VAL A 479 1.35 -16.97 22.50
C VAL A 479 1.85 -18.10 21.61
N LEU A 480 0.94 -18.66 20.79
CA LEU A 480 1.28 -19.70 19.83
C LEU A 480 1.77 -19.05 18.54
N VAL A 481 2.91 -19.51 18.06
CA VAL A 481 3.56 -18.98 16.85
C VAL A 481 4.08 -20.11 15.96
N ASP A 482 4.26 -19.81 14.68
CA ASP A 482 4.92 -20.70 13.72
C ASP A 482 5.67 -19.89 12.66
N ARG A 483 6.23 -20.58 11.65
CA ARG A 483 6.95 -19.97 10.55
C ARG A 483 6.08 -19.05 9.66
N GLY A 484 4.76 -19.16 9.75
CA GLY A 484 3.79 -18.31 9.09
C GLY A 484 3.45 -17.04 9.85
N SER A 485 3.80 -16.96 11.14
CA SER A 485 3.66 -15.76 11.96
C SER A 485 4.67 -14.71 11.49
N GLY A 486 4.20 -13.60 10.88
CA GLY A 486 5.08 -12.62 10.24
C GLY A 486 4.69 -11.16 10.47
N SER A 487 5.64 -10.24 10.24
CA SER A 487 5.42 -8.79 10.27
C SER A 487 4.76 -8.33 11.58
N ALA A 488 3.69 -7.51 11.54
CA ALA A 488 3.00 -7.03 12.75
C ALA A 488 2.51 -8.16 13.68
N ALA A 489 2.30 -9.40 13.20
CA ALA A 489 1.99 -10.53 14.07
C ALA A 489 3.20 -10.96 14.91
N GLU A 490 4.43 -10.61 14.52
CA GLU A 490 5.63 -10.84 15.32
C GLU A 490 5.84 -9.76 16.38
N ASP A 491 5.28 -8.53 16.21
CA ASP A 491 5.34 -7.49 17.24
C ASP A 491 4.77 -8.02 18.58
N VAL A 492 3.68 -8.81 18.50
CA VAL A 492 2.98 -9.32 19.70
C VAL A 492 3.86 -10.25 20.53
N PRO A 493 4.35 -11.39 20.02
CA PRO A 493 5.21 -12.28 20.80
C PRO A 493 6.53 -11.61 21.18
N PHE A 494 7.13 -10.80 20.27
CA PHE A 494 8.40 -10.12 20.55
C PHE A 494 8.31 -9.18 21.74
N VAL A 495 7.31 -8.29 21.75
CA VAL A 495 7.14 -7.33 22.84
C VAL A 495 6.75 -8.02 24.14
N LEU A 496 5.80 -8.96 24.09
CA LEU A 496 5.34 -9.67 25.29
C LEU A 496 6.44 -10.56 25.90
N GLN A 497 7.28 -11.18 25.07
CA GLN A 497 8.45 -11.95 25.52
C GLN A 497 9.51 -11.03 26.16
N ASN A 498 9.84 -9.91 25.50
CA ASN A 498 10.82 -8.94 26.05
C ASN A 498 10.34 -8.30 27.37
N PHE A 499 9.05 -8.19 27.58
CA PHE A 499 8.48 -7.75 28.87
C PHE A 499 8.43 -8.87 29.92
N GLY A 500 8.76 -10.11 29.57
CA GLY A 500 8.57 -11.27 30.44
C GLY A 500 7.10 -11.55 30.75
N ARG A 501 6.18 -11.06 29.89
CA ARG A 501 4.74 -11.10 30.12
C ARG A 501 4.08 -12.37 29.60
N ALA A 502 4.60 -12.94 28.52
CA ALA A 502 4.05 -14.14 27.91
C ALA A 502 5.13 -15.22 27.71
N THR A 503 4.69 -16.47 27.74
CA THR A 503 5.46 -17.63 27.27
C THR A 503 5.13 -17.87 25.79
N ILE A 504 6.13 -17.86 24.94
CA ILE A 504 5.97 -18.08 23.50
C ILE A 504 6.13 -19.57 23.22
N VAL A 505 5.19 -20.15 22.46
CA VAL A 505 5.13 -21.60 22.23
C VAL A 505 5.00 -21.89 20.74
N GLY A 506 5.80 -22.81 20.21
CA GLY A 506 5.69 -23.24 18.82
C GLY A 506 7.01 -23.24 18.07
N GLU A 507 7.01 -22.69 16.85
CA GLU A 507 8.20 -22.59 15.99
C GLU A 507 8.71 -21.15 15.91
N THR A 508 9.98 -20.96 15.55
CA THR A 508 10.53 -19.63 15.26
C THR A 508 9.72 -18.95 14.16
N THR A 509 9.37 -17.69 14.37
CA THR A 509 8.54 -16.89 13.46
C THR A 509 9.27 -16.51 12.15
N ALA A 510 8.57 -15.82 11.26
CA ALA A 510 9.07 -15.51 9.91
C ALA A 510 10.33 -14.62 9.86
N GLY A 511 10.57 -13.77 10.87
CA GLY A 511 11.68 -12.83 10.86
C GLY A 511 11.46 -11.64 9.92
N ALA A 512 10.24 -11.15 9.85
CA ALA A 512 9.84 -10.00 9.03
C ALA A 512 9.61 -8.77 9.93
N GLY A 513 10.70 -8.24 10.52
CA GLY A 513 10.68 -7.22 11.57
C GLY A 513 10.70 -5.78 11.06
N ARG A 514 10.29 -5.51 9.81
CA ARG A 514 10.31 -4.16 9.23
C ARG A 514 8.93 -3.73 8.77
N ASN A 515 8.69 -2.42 8.68
CA ASN A 515 7.54 -1.91 7.92
C ASN A 515 7.95 -1.70 6.47
N ASN A 516 7.02 -1.88 5.55
CA ASN A 516 7.21 -1.73 4.12
C ASN A 516 6.23 -0.74 3.51
N THR A 517 6.59 -0.22 2.35
CA THR A 517 5.67 0.48 1.45
C THR A 517 5.51 -0.32 0.17
N ILE A 518 4.36 -0.19 -0.48
CA ILE A 518 4.10 -0.80 -1.79
C ILE A 518 4.00 0.34 -2.79
N VAL A 519 4.84 0.29 -3.82
CA VAL A 519 4.91 1.32 -4.86
C VAL A 519 4.76 0.70 -6.24
N PRO A 520 4.00 1.31 -7.16
CA PRO A 520 3.99 0.92 -8.56
C PRO A 520 5.36 1.25 -9.18
N VAL A 521 5.90 0.30 -9.95
CA VAL A 521 7.24 0.43 -10.57
C VAL A 521 7.22 0.33 -12.09
N GLY A 522 6.05 0.34 -12.70
CA GLY A 522 5.85 0.21 -14.15
C GLY A 522 5.43 -1.20 -14.58
N ALA A 523 5.04 -1.35 -15.85
CA ALA A 523 4.65 -2.62 -16.49
C ALA A 523 3.58 -3.42 -15.70
N GLY A 524 2.65 -2.75 -15.00
CA GLY A 524 1.65 -3.41 -14.13
C GLY A 524 2.23 -4.10 -12.90
N LEU A 525 3.48 -3.79 -12.54
CA LEU A 525 4.19 -4.35 -11.39
C LEU A 525 4.20 -3.39 -10.21
N SER A 526 4.16 -3.96 -9.01
CA SER A 526 4.31 -3.23 -7.74
C SER A 526 5.42 -3.85 -6.91
N ALA A 527 6.31 -3.00 -6.37
CA ALA A 527 7.37 -3.40 -5.46
C ALA A 527 6.99 -3.10 -4.01
N SER A 528 7.19 -4.08 -3.14
CA SER A 528 7.19 -3.91 -1.69
C SER A 528 8.62 -3.67 -1.23
N ILE A 529 8.86 -2.56 -0.56
CA ILE A 529 10.20 -2.13 -0.12
C ILE A 529 10.14 -1.76 1.36
N SER A 530 11.07 -2.31 2.16
CA SER A 530 11.22 -1.96 3.57
C SER A 530 11.65 -0.52 3.74
N ILE A 531 11.01 0.19 4.68
CA ILE A 531 11.24 1.62 4.93
C ILE A 531 11.66 1.95 6.36
N THR A 532 11.46 1.02 7.31
CA THR A 532 11.80 1.26 8.72
C THR A 532 12.69 0.17 9.28
N ARG A 533 13.45 0.53 10.31
CA ARG A 533 14.08 -0.36 11.25
C ARG A 533 13.25 -0.39 12.52
N VAL A 534 12.93 -1.59 13.01
CA VAL A 534 12.12 -1.78 14.22
C VAL A 534 12.94 -2.57 15.24
N SER A 535 12.97 -2.09 16.48
CA SER A 535 13.72 -2.73 17.56
C SER A 535 12.97 -2.58 18.88
N ASP A 536 13.30 -3.37 19.89
CA ASP A 536 12.85 -3.16 21.26
C ASP A 536 13.33 -1.79 21.76
N ALA A 537 12.42 -0.99 22.31
CA ALA A 537 12.73 0.39 22.69
C ALA A 537 13.73 0.50 23.85
N ARG A 538 13.88 -0.54 24.68
CA ARG A 538 14.72 -0.58 25.89
C ARG A 538 16.07 -1.23 25.64
N THR A 539 16.09 -2.31 24.85
CA THR A 539 17.28 -3.15 24.65
C THR A 539 17.95 -2.97 23.30
N GLY A 540 17.22 -2.39 22.33
CA GLY A 540 17.67 -2.29 20.94
C GLY A 540 17.68 -3.62 20.17
N ARG A 541 17.19 -4.72 20.76
CA ARG A 541 17.10 -6.03 20.09
C ARG A 541 16.15 -5.95 18.89
N GLU A 542 16.43 -6.73 17.88
CA GLU A 542 15.63 -6.87 16.66
C GLU A 542 15.34 -8.37 16.43
N TRP A 543 14.27 -8.65 15.66
CA TRP A 543 13.95 -10.01 15.21
C TRP A 543 14.02 -10.15 13.69
N GLU A 544 14.39 -9.08 12.98
CA GLU A 544 14.53 -9.09 11.52
C GLU A 544 15.44 -10.23 11.08
N ARG A 545 14.97 -11.07 10.17
CA ARG A 545 15.59 -12.29 9.61
C ARG A 545 15.75 -13.47 10.56
N ILE A 546 15.84 -13.23 11.85
CA ILE A 546 16.07 -14.29 12.86
C ILE A 546 14.76 -14.84 13.42
N GLY A 547 13.68 -14.07 13.37
CA GLY A 547 12.39 -14.41 13.97
C GLY A 547 12.37 -14.29 15.49
N VAL A 548 11.20 -14.42 16.05
CA VAL A 548 10.99 -14.57 17.50
C VAL A 548 11.11 -16.05 17.83
N LYS A 549 12.09 -16.41 18.64
CA LYS A 549 12.29 -17.79 19.09
C LYS A 549 11.30 -18.11 20.22
N PRO A 550 10.61 -19.26 20.16
CA PRO A 550 9.72 -19.67 21.24
C PRO A 550 10.50 -20.02 22.52
N ASP A 551 9.85 -19.86 23.67
CA ASP A 551 10.34 -20.31 24.97
C ASP A 551 10.11 -21.82 25.15
N ILE A 552 9.02 -22.34 24.51
CA ILE A 552 8.70 -23.76 24.45
C ILE A 552 8.64 -24.14 22.96
N GLU A 553 9.63 -24.87 22.49
CA GLU A 553 9.68 -25.37 21.12
C GLU A 553 8.68 -26.52 20.93
N ALA A 554 7.86 -26.43 19.90
CA ALA A 554 6.93 -27.46 19.47
C ALA A 554 6.59 -27.30 17.98
N PRO A 555 6.33 -28.39 17.24
CA PRO A 555 5.73 -28.29 15.92
C PRO A 555 4.42 -27.48 15.96
N SER A 556 4.12 -26.72 14.87
CA SER A 556 2.96 -25.83 14.83
C SER A 556 1.66 -26.50 15.25
N GLU A 557 1.43 -27.75 14.78
CA GLU A 557 0.23 -28.54 15.10
C GLU A 557 0.15 -28.96 16.57
N GLN A 558 1.28 -29.07 17.26
CA GLN A 558 1.37 -29.48 18.67
C GLN A 558 1.47 -28.32 19.64
N ALA A 559 1.64 -27.09 19.16
CA ALA A 559 1.88 -25.90 19.99
C ALA A 559 0.74 -25.64 21.00
N LEU A 560 -0.53 -25.85 20.60
CA LEU A 560 -1.67 -25.70 21.50
C LEU A 560 -1.61 -26.71 22.67
N GLU A 561 -1.32 -27.96 22.40
CA GLU A 561 -1.19 -28.97 23.45
C GLU A 561 0.00 -28.70 24.39
N ALA A 562 1.12 -28.23 23.85
CA ALA A 562 2.27 -27.83 24.63
C ALA A 562 1.92 -26.68 25.59
N ALA A 563 1.21 -25.65 25.11
CA ALA A 563 0.72 -24.57 25.96
C ALA A 563 -0.24 -25.05 27.04
N LEU A 564 -1.18 -25.95 26.71
CA LEU A 564 -2.12 -26.51 27.67
C LEU A 564 -1.43 -27.39 28.74
N ARG A 565 -0.36 -28.11 28.38
CA ARG A 565 0.49 -28.84 29.37
C ARG A 565 1.17 -27.86 30.31
N ALA A 566 1.81 -26.82 29.77
CA ALA A 566 2.49 -25.81 30.59
C ALA A 566 1.54 -25.07 31.55
N ILE A 567 0.30 -24.79 31.11
CA ILE A 567 -0.73 -24.21 31.98
C ILE A 567 -1.09 -25.17 33.15
N ARG A 568 -1.25 -26.46 32.87
CA ARG A 568 -1.56 -27.47 33.92
C ARG A 568 -0.42 -27.65 34.92
N GLU A 569 0.81 -27.63 34.45
CA GLU A 569 2.01 -27.76 35.29
C GLU A 569 2.20 -26.56 36.23
N ARG A 570 1.91 -25.35 35.72
CA ARG A 570 2.00 -24.12 36.52
C ARG A 570 0.89 -23.99 37.58
N GLY A 571 -0.23 -24.70 37.42
CA GLY A 571 -1.36 -24.67 38.34
C GLY A 571 -1.28 -25.75 39.47
N ARG A 572 -0.23 -26.58 39.45
CA ARG A 572 0.12 -27.54 40.50
C ARG A 572 1.12 -26.91 41.47
#